data_e1311b173e50187f911df2a791432b9c
#
_entry.id   e1311b173e50187f911df2a791432b9c
#
_cell.length_a   1.000
_cell.length_b   1.000
_cell.length_c   1.000
_cell.angle_alpha   90.00
_cell.angle_beta   90.00
_cell.angle_gamma   90.00
#
_symmetry.space_group_name_H-M   'P 1'
#
loop_
_entity.id
_entity.type
_entity.pdbx_description
1 polymer ?
#
loop_
_entity_poly.entity_id
_entity_poly.type
_entity_poly.pdbx_seq_one_letter_code
_entity_poly.pdbx_strand_id
1 'polypeptide(L)'
;MASTINFLKLLADPTRLRLLLLLEEDELSVAELQKILGMGQSRISSHLAQPKRAGVVEDRRSGKNVYYGLTAKQERNAARAKVSELIRALAREMPETARDRTALQLALRKRRDKAREYFDELAGKFGRSYVPGRSWQALAHTLISLLPALTVADLGAGEGTLSQLLAKTARKVIAVDNAPKMVEFGAQLARKHGFANLEYRLGDIEDPPIARGSVDLAILSQALHHAIHPERAIASAHRILRKGGRIVILDLLSHRFERARELYADHWLGFSEVQLHQFLEAAGFKQIEVTVVSREKQSPHFQTVFASGKK
;
A
#
# COMPACT_ATOMS: atom_id res chain seq x y z
N MET A 1 14.09 -3.98 -41.03
CA MET A 1 12.85 -4.81 -40.96
C MET A 1 13.13 -6.17 -41.58
N ALA A 2 12.96 -7.27 -40.85
CA ALA A 2 13.07 -8.59 -41.47
C ALA A 2 11.94 -8.72 -42.49
N SER A 3 12.27 -9.13 -43.73
CA SER A 3 11.28 -9.30 -44.81
C SER A 3 10.28 -10.39 -44.41
N THR A 4 9.07 -10.36 -44.96
CA THR A 4 8.04 -11.38 -44.75
C THR A 4 8.58 -12.78 -45.11
N ILE A 5 9.49 -12.86 -46.08
CA ILE A 5 10.18 -14.13 -46.48
C ILE A 5 11.04 -14.65 -45.31
N ASN A 6 11.77 -13.82 -44.62
CA ASN A 6 12.56 -14.24 -43.45
C ASN A 6 11.67 -14.66 -42.28
N PHE A 7 10.53 -14.08 -42.14
CA PHE A 7 9.52 -14.51 -41.15
C PHE A 7 8.96 -15.89 -41.51
N LEU A 8 8.62 -16.16 -42.78
CA LEU A 8 8.21 -17.49 -43.25
C LEU A 8 9.28 -18.54 -43.01
N LYS A 9 10.56 -18.25 -43.34
CA LYS A 9 11.69 -19.17 -43.10
C LYS A 9 11.87 -19.47 -41.60
N LEU A 10 11.58 -18.49 -40.73
CA LEU A 10 11.64 -18.68 -39.30
C LEU A 10 10.58 -19.66 -38.82
N LEU A 11 9.40 -19.61 -39.40
CA LEU A 11 8.24 -20.44 -39.05
C LEU A 11 8.26 -21.84 -39.71
N ALA A 12 9.11 -22.05 -40.69
CA ALA A 12 9.26 -23.35 -41.38
C ALA A 12 9.97 -24.45 -40.56
N ASP A 13 10.43 -24.15 -39.34
CA ASP A 13 11.00 -25.13 -38.44
C ASP A 13 9.95 -25.60 -37.41
N PRO A 14 9.67 -26.91 -37.34
CA PRO A 14 8.62 -27.45 -36.48
C PRO A 14 8.82 -27.09 -34.99
N THR A 15 10.06 -27.11 -34.50
CA THR A 15 10.36 -26.80 -33.09
C THR A 15 10.13 -25.31 -32.78
N ARG A 16 10.53 -24.41 -33.70
CA ARG A 16 10.27 -22.98 -33.52
C ARG A 16 8.78 -22.69 -33.59
N LEU A 17 8.06 -23.36 -34.46
CA LEU A 17 6.62 -23.21 -34.53
C LEU A 17 5.95 -23.62 -33.22
N ARG A 18 6.29 -24.77 -32.65
CA ARG A 18 5.78 -25.22 -31.35
C ARG A 18 6.11 -24.23 -30.22
N LEU A 19 7.35 -23.72 -30.19
CA LEU A 19 7.73 -22.66 -29.21
C LEU A 19 6.86 -21.41 -29.33
N LEU A 20 6.64 -20.92 -30.54
CA LEU A 20 5.85 -19.72 -30.77
C LEU A 20 4.38 -19.91 -30.37
N LEU A 21 3.80 -21.05 -30.67
CA LEU A 21 2.43 -21.39 -30.26
C LEU A 21 2.26 -21.42 -28.74
N LEU A 22 3.26 -21.96 -28.03
CA LEU A 22 3.25 -21.94 -26.56
C LEU A 22 3.36 -20.52 -26.00
N LEU A 23 4.20 -19.69 -26.62
CA LEU A 23 4.40 -18.28 -26.20
C LEU A 23 3.25 -17.35 -26.61
N GLU A 24 2.33 -17.79 -27.49
CA GLU A 24 1.07 -17.10 -27.75
C GLU A 24 0.11 -17.19 -26.56
N GLU A 25 0.16 -18.27 -25.80
CA GLU A 25 -0.76 -18.54 -24.70
C GLU A 25 -0.30 -17.84 -23.41
N ASP A 26 1.03 -17.81 -23.14
CA ASP A 26 1.60 -17.18 -21.93
C ASP A 26 3.12 -16.95 -22.06
N GLU A 27 3.69 -16.05 -21.23
CA GLU A 27 5.13 -15.98 -21.03
C GLU A 27 5.65 -17.22 -20.30
N LEU A 28 6.68 -17.88 -20.85
CA LEU A 28 7.23 -19.10 -20.31
C LEU A 28 8.72 -19.00 -20.02
N SER A 29 9.14 -19.53 -18.90
CA SER A 29 10.57 -19.69 -18.58
C SER A 29 11.20 -20.81 -19.39
N VAL A 30 12.54 -20.77 -19.56
CA VAL A 30 13.28 -21.86 -20.22
C VAL A 30 13.01 -23.20 -19.53
N ALA A 31 12.93 -23.22 -18.20
CA ALA A 31 12.66 -24.44 -17.45
C ALA A 31 11.25 -25.02 -17.72
N GLU A 32 10.26 -24.17 -17.95
CA GLU A 32 8.90 -24.59 -18.33
C GLU A 32 8.89 -25.12 -19.78
N LEU A 33 9.52 -24.41 -20.71
CA LEU A 33 9.66 -24.85 -22.11
C LEU A 33 10.38 -26.19 -22.22
N GLN A 34 11.43 -26.43 -21.41
CA GLN A 34 12.10 -27.74 -21.33
C GLN A 34 11.13 -28.85 -20.94
N LYS A 35 10.32 -28.63 -19.92
CA LYS A 35 9.35 -29.62 -19.43
C LYS A 35 8.22 -29.89 -20.44
N ILE A 36 7.72 -28.82 -21.07
CA ILE A 36 6.62 -28.92 -22.03
C ILE A 36 7.07 -29.68 -23.31
N LEU A 37 8.21 -29.26 -23.85
CA LEU A 37 8.69 -29.78 -25.12
C LEU A 37 9.53 -31.08 -25.00
N GLY A 38 9.96 -31.45 -23.78
CA GLY A 38 10.87 -32.57 -23.55
C GLY A 38 12.27 -32.37 -24.13
N MET A 39 12.76 -31.10 -24.15
CA MET A 39 14.02 -30.72 -24.82
C MET A 39 15.02 -30.16 -23.85
N GLY A 40 16.31 -30.30 -24.12
CA GLY A 40 17.39 -29.72 -23.34
C GLY A 40 17.47 -28.18 -23.48
N GLN A 41 18.00 -27.51 -22.47
CA GLN A 41 18.11 -26.04 -22.39
C GLN A 41 18.84 -25.43 -23.61
N SER A 42 20.00 -26.00 -24.00
CA SER A 42 20.79 -25.48 -25.10
C SER A 42 20.02 -25.48 -26.41
N ARG A 43 19.24 -26.54 -26.66
CA ARG A 43 18.41 -26.67 -27.85
C ARG A 43 17.27 -25.65 -27.87
N ILE A 44 16.57 -25.48 -26.77
CA ILE A 44 15.53 -24.44 -26.63
C ILE A 44 16.11 -23.03 -26.84
N SER A 45 17.23 -22.72 -26.17
CA SER A 45 17.90 -21.42 -26.32
C SER A 45 18.34 -21.16 -27.77
N SER A 46 18.84 -22.19 -28.48
CA SER A 46 19.21 -22.09 -29.88
C SER A 46 18.00 -21.77 -30.77
N HIS A 47 16.86 -22.45 -30.55
CA HIS A 47 15.63 -22.19 -31.31
C HIS A 47 14.98 -20.86 -30.99
N LEU A 48 15.14 -20.32 -29.77
CA LEU A 48 14.64 -18.98 -29.37
C LEU A 48 15.52 -17.83 -29.91
N ALA A 49 16.80 -18.07 -30.17
CA ALA A 49 17.73 -17.03 -30.61
C ALA A 49 17.33 -16.37 -31.93
N GLN A 50 16.86 -17.13 -32.91
CA GLN A 50 16.41 -16.57 -34.19
C GLN A 50 15.12 -15.76 -34.08
N PRO A 51 14.02 -16.27 -33.45
CA PRO A 51 12.82 -15.47 -33.19
C PRO A 51 13.11 -14.17 -32.42
N LYS A 52 14.03 -14.22 -31.45
CA LYS A 52 14.45 -13.04 -30.70
C LYS A 52 15.16 -12.02 -31.59
N ARG A 53 16.16 -12.46 -32.41
CA ARG A 53 16.84 -11.58 -33.39
C ARG A 53 15.88 -10.98 -34.43
N ALA A 54 14.85 -11.70 -34.78
CA ALA A 54 13.82 -11.26 -35.72
C ALA A 54 12.78 -10.30 -35.05
N GLY A 55 12.86 -10.07 -33.74
CA GLY A 55 11.92 -9.23 -32.99
C GLY A 55 10.53 -9.85 -32.88
N VAL A 56 10.41 -11.18 -32.96
CA VAL A 56 9.16 -11.94 -32.81
C VAL A 56 8.95 -12.35 -31.36
N VAL A 57 10.03 -12.67 -30.67
CA VAL A 57 10.06 -13.04 -29.26
C VAL A 57 10.92 -12.03 -28.50
N GLU A 58 10.50 -11.68 -27.32
CA GLU A 58 11.27 -10.91 -26.36
C GLU A 58 11.49 -11.72 -25.08
N ASP A 59 12.51 -11.36 -24.34
CA ASP A 59 12.81 -11.97 -23.05
C ASP A 59 12.77 -10.93 -21.93
N ARG A 60 12.34 -11.37 -20.77
CA ARG A 60 12.27 -10.60 -19.54
C ARG A 60 12.95 -11.38 -18.41
N ARG A 61 13.90 -10.76 -17.76
CA ARG A 61 14.56 -11.35 -16.58
C ARG A 61 13.75 -11.07 -15.32
N SER A 62 13.48 -12.12 -14.55
CA SER A 62 12.82 -12.00 -13.25
C SER A 62 13.53 -12.92 -12.25
N GLY A 63 14.32 -12.32 -11.35
CA GLY A 63 15.21 -13.04 -10.44
C GLY A 63 16.22 -13.92 -11.16
N LYS A 64 16.20 -15.23 -10.84
CA LYS A 64 17.05 -16.24 -11.48
C LYS A 64 16.51 -16.79 -12.81
N ASN A 65 15.28 -16.42 -13.17
CA ASN A 65 14.61 -16.95 -14.35
C ASN A 65 14.60 -15.93 -15.50
N VAL A 66 14.65 -16.45 -16.73
CA VAL A 66 14.42 -15.69 -17.95
C VAL A 66 13.11 -16.21 -18.55
N TYR A 67 12.15 -15.33 -18.73
CA TYR A 67 10.85 -15.59 -19.35
C TYR A 67 10.88 -15.09 -20.77
N TYR A 68 10.28 -15.84 -21.66
CA TYR A 68 10.13 -15.51 -23.07
C TYR A 68 8.65 -15.29 -23.37
N GLY A 69 8.35 -14.30 -24.19
CA GLY A 69 6.99 -13.98 -24.64
C GLY A 69 7.00 -13.44 -26.07
N LEU A 70 5.85 -13.36 -26.70
CA LEU A 70 5.73 -12.72 -28.00
C LEU A 70 5.78 -11.22 -27.89
N THR A 71 6.46 -10.58 -28.84
CA THR A 71 6.54 -9.12 -28.90
C THR A 71 5.20 -8.52 -29.34
N ALA A 72 4.63 -7.59 -28.58
CA ALA A 72 3.37 -6.91 -28.89
C ALA A 72 3.32 -6.15 -30.24
N LYS A 73 4.47 -5.98 -30.89
CA LYS A 73 4.61 -5.31 -32.19
C LYS A 73 4.16 -6.16 -33.38
N GLN A 74 3.83 -7.45 -33.20
CA GLN A 74 3.45 -8.34 -34.31
C GLN A 74 2.09 -8.00 -34.93
N GLU A 75 1.15 -7.50 -34.15
CA GLU A 75 -0.24 -7.23 -34.59
C GLU A 75 -0.36 -6.08 -35.60
N ARG A 76 0.68 -5.25 -35.76
CA ARG A 76 0.66 -4.07 -36.63
C ARG A 76 0.94 -4.37 -38.11
N ASN A 77 1.29 -5.61 -38.47
CA ASN A 77 1.56 -5.97 -39.87
C ASN A 77 0.56 -7.01 -40.40
N ALA A 78 -0.39 -6.55 -41.20
CA ALA A 78 -1.50 -7.35 -41.73
C ALA A 78 -1.02 -8.63 -42.51
N ALA A 79 0.10 -8.55 -43.22
CA ALA A 79 0.65 -9.71 -43.91
C ALA A 79 1.18 -10.77 -42.94
N ARG A 80 1.85 -10.35 -41.85
CA ARG A 80 2.32 -11.27 -40.81
C ARG A 80 1.17 -11.89 -40.02
N ALA A 81 0.11 -11.14 -39.76
CA ALA A 81 -1.08 -11.67 -39.09
C ALA A 81 -1.71 -12.82 -39.87
N LYS A 82 -1.90 -12.65 -41.18
CA LYS A 82 -2.43 -13.69 -42.05
C LYS A 82 -1.53 -14.95 -42.12
N VAL A 83 -0.22 -14.74 -42.19
CA VAL A 83 0.74 -15.86 -42.15
C VAL A 83 0.68 -16.60 -40.80
N SER A 84 0.59 -15.89 -39.70
CA SER A 84 0.45 -16.50 -38.37
C SER A 84 -0.85 -17.29 -38.24
N GLU A 85 -1.95 -16.81 -38.80
CA GLU A 85 -3.24 -17.50 -38.82
C GLU A 85 -3.14 -18.86 -39.62
N LEU A 86 -2.58 -18.80 -40.83
CA LEU A 86 -2.35 -20.01 -41.66
C LEU A 86 -1.47 -21.04 -40.92
N ILE A 87 -0.40 -20.58 -40.28
CA ILE A 87 0.53 -21.44 -39.54
C ILE A 87 -0.13 -22.06 -38.33
N ARG A 88 -0.97 -21.32 -37.61
CA ARG A 88 -1.79 -21.87 -36.52
C ARG A 88 -2.72 -22.97 -37.01
N ALA A 89 -3.32 -22.80 -38.19
CA ALA A 89 -4.16 -23.82 -38.79
C ALA A 89 -3.36 -25.10 -39.10
N LEU A 90 -2.21 -24.97 -39.76
CA LEU A 90 -1.32 -26.09 -40.06
C LEU A 90 -0.74 -26.79 -38.83
N ALA A 91 -0.39 -26.00 -37.80
CA ALA A 91 0.16 -26.53 -36.56
C ALA A 91 -0.84 -27.35 -35.74
N ARG A 92 -2.15 -27.13 -35.91
CA ARG A 92 -3.18 -27.99 -35.29
C ARG A 92 -3.17 -29.41 -35.84
N GLU A 93 -2.60 -29.64 -37.02
CA GLU A 93 -2.44 -30.96 -37.64
C GLU A 93 -1.20 -31.73 -37.10
N MET A 94 -0.32 -31.04 -36.35
CA MET A 94 0.86 -31.66 -35.75
C MET A 94 0.48 -32.44 -34.49
N PRO A 95 0.81 -33.75 -34.40
CA PRO A 95 0.45 -34.57 -33.22
C PRO A 95 1.04 -34.02 -31.90
N GLU A 96 2.24 -33.43 -31.97
CA GLU A 96 2.96 -32.88 -30.82
C GLU A 96 2.25 -31.68 -30.21
N THR A 97 1.52 -30.90 -31.00
CA THR A 97 0.87 -29.65 -30.54
C THR A 97 -0.20 -29.92 -29.50
N ALA A 98 -0.97 -30.99 -29.63
CA ALA A 98 -1.98 -31.38 -28.64
C ALA A 98 -1.32 -31.76 -27.30
N ARG A 99 -0.20 -32.54 -27.38
CA ARG A 99 0.59 -32.89 -26.19
C ARG A 99 1.22 -31.68 -25.52
N ASP A 100 1.79 -30.78 -26.30
CA ASP A 100 2.41 -29.54 -25.81
C ASP A 100 1.40 -28.67 -25.10
N ARG A 101 0.20 -28.51 -25.65
CA ARG A 101 -0.90 -27.77 -25.06
C ARG A 101 -1.35 -28.34 -23.71
N THR A 102 -1.44 -29.68 -23.63
CA THR A 102 -1.76 -30.36 -22.37
C THR A 102 -0.66 -30.12 -21.34
N ALA A 103 0.61 -30.24 -21.74
CA ALA A 103 1.74 -29.98 -20.85
C ALA A 103 1.83 -28.50 -20.41
N LEU A 104 1.48 -27.56 -21.29
CA LEU A 104 1.36 -26.14 -20.97
C LEU A 104 0.29 -25.90 -19.89
N GLN A 105 -0.91 -26.47 -20.09
CA GLN A 105 -1.99 -26.31 -19.11
C GLN A 105 -1.59 -26.87 -17.74
N LEU A 106 -0.88 -27.99 -17.70
CA LEU A 106 -0.33 -28.54 -16.45
C LEU A 106 0.73 -27.62 -15.80
N ALA A 107 1.61 -27.01 -16.61
CA ALA A 107 2.62 -26.07 -16.11
C ALA A 107 1.98 -24.81 -15.53
N LEU A 108 1.00 -24.23 -16.23
CA LEU A 108 0.25 -23.05 -15.77
C LEU A 108 -0.60 -23.36 -14.52
N ARG A 109 -1.19 -24.56 -14.46
CA ARG A 109 -1.92 -25.04 -13.28
C ARG A 109 -0.99 -25.13 -12.07
N LYS A 110 0.20 -25.77 -12.23
CA LYS A 110 1.21 -25.84 -11.16
C LYS A 110 1.68 -24.48 -10.69
N ARG A 111 1.82 -23.50 -11.60
CA ARG A 111 2.18 -22.12 -11.24
C ARG A 111 1.09 -21.49 -10.37
N ARG A 112 -0.18 -21.67 -10.71
CA ARG A 112 -1.33 -21.18 -9.92
C ARG A 112 -1.46 -21.89 -8.58
N ASP A 113 -1.31 -23.22 -8.57
CA ASP A 113 -1.40 -24.04 -7.35
C ASP A 113 -0.29 -23.64 -6.36
N LYS A 114 0.95 -23.43 -6.82
CA LYS A 114 2.06 -22.96 -5.99
C LYS A 114 1.79 -21.58 -5.36
N ALA A 115 1.21 -20.66 -6.12
CA ALA A 115 0.81 -19.35 -5.57
C ALA A 115 -0.31 -19.53 -4.54
N ARG A 116 -1.28 -20.40 -4.81
CA ARG A 116 -2.38 -20.72 -3.90
C ARG A 116 -1.88 -21.35 -2.60
N GLU A 117 -1.01 -22.38 -2.69
CA GLU A 117 -0.38 -23.02 -1.53
C GLU A 117 0.35 -22.00 -0.64
N TYR A 118 1.12 -21.08 -1.24
CA TYR A 118 1.78 -20.00 -0.51
C TYR A 118 0.79 -19.12 0.26
N PHE A 119 -0.34 -18.76 -0.35
CA PHE A 119 -1.36 -17.96 0.32
C PHE A 119 -2.17 -18.76 1.35
N ASP A 120 -2.41 -20.06 1.09
CA ASP A 120 -3.06 -20.96 2.03
C ASP A 120 -2.20 -21.15 3.30
N GLU A 121 -0.89 -21.27 3.17
CA GLU A 121 0.04 -21.30 4.31
C GLU A 121 0.09 -19.99 5.12
N LEU A 122 -0.20 -18.87 4.47
CA LEU A 122 -0.28 -17.55 5.10
C LEU A 122 -1.65 -17.24 5.71
N ALA A 123 -2.68 -18.03 5.39
CA ALA A 123 -4.02 -17.81 5.92
C ALA A 123 -4.01 -17.82 7.46
N GLY A 124 -4.59 -16.81 8.08
CA GLY A 124 -4.54 -16.58 9.53
C GLY A 124 -3.21 -16.05 10.09
N LYS A 125 -2.17 -15.93 9.25
CA LYS A 125 -0.85 -15.42 9.62
C LYS A 125 -0.54 -14.04 9.03
N PHE A 126 -1.44 -13.47 8.25
CA PHE A 126 -1.23 -12.21 7.50
C PHE A 126 -0.85 -11.00 8.36
N GLY A 127 -1.27 -10.96 9.63
CA GLY A 127 -0.87 -9.90 10.55
C GLY A 127 0.44 -10.17 11.30
N ARG A 128 1.01 -11.37 11.18
CA ARG A 128 2.20 -11.82 11.92
C ARG A 128 3.43 -12.02 11.04
N SER A 129 3.24 -12.23 9.75
CA SER A 129 4.32 -12.47 8.79
C SER A 129 4.49 -11.27 7.88
N TYR A 130 5.76 -10.97 7.52
CA TYR A 130 6.07 -9.94 6.54
C TYR A 130 5.50 -10.33 5.17
N VAL A 131 4.61 -9.51 4.64
CA VAL A 131 4.10 -9.63 3.27
C VAL A 131 4.55 -8.39 2.51
N PRO A 132 5.37 -8.51 1.45
CA PRO A 132 5.80 -7.38 0.64
C PRO A 132 4.62 -6.53 0.14
N GLY A 133 4.75 -5.20 0.22
CA GLY A 133 3.71 -4.26 -0.20
C GLY A 133 2.60 -4.01 0.84
N ARG A 134 2.52 -4.76 1.93
CA ARG A 134 1.60 -4.53 3.05
C ARG A 134 2.30 -3.73 4.15
N SER A 135 2.43 -2.44 3.98
CA SER A 135 2.80 -1.56 5.09
C SER A 135 1.56 -0.85 5.61
N TRP A 136 1.50 -0.62 6.91
CA TRP A 136 0.43 0.19 7.51
C TRP A 136 0.44 1.61 6.92
N GLN A 137 1.60 2.12 6.50
CA GLN A 137 1.72 3.39 5.80
C GLN A 137 0.99 3.39 4.44
N ALA A 138 1.11 2.31 3.66
CA ALA A 138 0.37 2.19 2.40
C ALA A 138 -1.14 2.15 2.64
N LEU A 139 -1.58 1.42 3.68
CA LEU A 139 -2.98 1.37 4.07
C LEU A 139 -3.48 2.73 4.55
N ALA A 140 -2.71 3.44 5.40
CA ALA A 140 -3.02 4.78 5.86
C ALA A 140 -3.11 5.77 4.69
N HIS A 141 -2.20 5.71 3.71
CA HIS A 141 -2.28 6.48 2.48
C HIS A 141 -3.58 6.24 1.72
N THR A 142 -3.98 4.99 1.55
CA THR A 142 -5.22 4.63 0.86
C THR A 142 -6.44 5.20 1.61
N LEU A 143 -6.51 5.01 2.93
CA LEU A 143 -7.62 5.51 3.74
C LEU A 143 -7.73 7.04 3.72
N ILE A 144 -6.60 7.75 3.81
CA ILE A 144 -6.56 9.21 3.77
C ILE A 144 -7.01 9.73 2.40
N SER A 145 -6.67 9.03 1.30
CA SER A 145 -7.11 9.39 -0.06
C SER A 145 -8.63 9.32 -0.24
N LEU A 146 -9.33 8.57 0.60
CA LEU A 146 -10.79 8.46 0.60
C LEU A 146 -11.48 9.58 1.40
N LEU A 147 -10.73 10.35 2.21
CA LEU A 147 -11.28 11.46 2.97
C LEU A 147 -11.53 12.67 2.06
N PRO A 148 -12.61 13.43 2.29
CA PRO A 148 -12.80 14.69 1.61
C PRO A 148 -11.69 15.69 2.04
N ALA A 149 -11.48 16.74 1.25
CA ALA A 149 -10.49 17.77 1.56
C ALA A 149 -10.94 18.61 2.77
N LEU A 150 -10.55 18.18 3.96
CA LEU A 150 -10.90 18.79 5.26
C LEU A 150 -9.90 19.87 5.68
N THR A 151 -10.35 20.79 6.54
CA THR A 151 -9.47 21.61 7.38
C THR A 151 -9.28 20.87 8.72
N VAL A 152 -8.05 20.49 9.04
CA VAL A 152 -7.71 19.64 10.17
C VAL A 152 -6.87 20.44 11.18
N ALA A 153 -7.16 20.28 12.46
CA ALA A 153 -6.28 20.66 13.56
C ALA A 153 -5.62 19.40 14.12
N ASP A 154 -4.30 19.36 14.13
CA ASP A 154 -3.48 18.34 14.79
C ASP A 154 -2.92 18.95 16.08
N LEU A 155 -3.47 18.55 17.21
CA LEU A 155 -3.22 19.12 18.52
C LEU A 155 -2.22 18.26 19.30
N GLY A 156 -1.05 18.82 19.61
CA GLY A 156 0.13 18.08 20.08
C GLY A 156 0.84 17.38 18.93
N ALA A 157 1.08 18.11 17.85
CA ALA A 157 1.55 17.54 16.59
C ALA A 157 3.00 17.03 16.62
N GLY A 158 3.81 17.45 17.59
CA GLY A 158 5.23 17.12 17.66
C GLY A 158 5.97 17.52 16.38
N GLU A 159 6.78 16.63 15.85
CA GLU A 159 7.50 16.81 14.56
C GLU A 159 6.57 16.76 13.34
N GLY A 160 5.31 16.36 13.50
CA GLY A 160 4.28 16.39 12.47
C GLY A 160 4.23 15.22 11.51
N THR A 161 4.61 14.05 11.93
CA THR A 161 4.47 12.85 11.11
C THR A 161 3.03 12.66 10.62
N LEU A 162 2.04 12.81 11.51
CA LEU A 162 0.62 12.73 11.17
C LEU A 162 0.19 13.95 10.35
N SER A 163 0.59 15.15 10.75
CA SER A 163 0.28 16.41 10.05
C SER A 163 0.71 16.36 8.58
N GLN A 164 1.92 15.89 8.28
CA GLN A 164 2.41 15.77 6.89
C GLN A 164 1.66 14.70 6.10
N LEU A 165 1.27 13.61 6.74
CA LEU A 165 0.47 12.58 6.10
C LEU A 165 -0.91 13.13 5.70
N LEU A 166 -1.56 13.87 6.60
CA LEU A 166 -2.84 14.52 6.36
C LEU A 166 -2.75 15.63 5.31
N ALA A 167 -1.66 16.39 5.28
CA ALA A 167 -1.45 17.49 4.33
C ALA A 167 -1.47 17.04 2.86
N LYS A 168 -1.29 15.76 2.57
CA LYS A 168 -1.34 15.21 1.20
C LYS A 168 -2.73 15.33 0.55
N THR A 169 -3.79 15.33 1.35
CA THR A 169 -5.19 15.34 0.87
C THR A 169 -6.05 16.42 1.53
N ALA A 170 -5.66 16.89 2.70
CA ALA A 170 -6.40 17.93 3.41
C ALA A 170 -6.37 19.27 2.66
N ARG A 171 -7.44 20.06 2.80
CA ARG A 171 -7.46 21.45 2.34
C ARG A 171 -6.44 22.30 3.09
N LYS A 172 -6.38 22.13 4.41
CA LYS A 172 -5.43 22.78 5.30
C LYS A 172 -5.21 21.93 6.54
N VAL A 173 -3.98 21.88 7.02
CA VAL A 173 -3.63 21.30 8.33
C VAL A 173 -3.03 22.40 9.19
N ILE A 174 -3.54 22.53 10.41
CA ILE A 174 -3.02 23.43 11.45
C ILE A 174 -2.45 22.53 12.55
N ALA A 175 -1.13 22.44 12.59
CA ALA A 175 -0.38 21.69 13.59
C ALA A 175 -0.05 22.59 14.78
N VAL A 176 -0.43 22.18 15.98
CA VAL A 176 -0.19 22.93 17.20
C VAL A 176 0.68 22.09 18.14
N ASP A 177 1.73 22.70 18.67
CA ASP A 177 2.56 22.08 19.70
C ASP A 177 3.05 23.17 20.69
N ASN A 178 3.25 22.81 21.95
CA ASN A 178 3.72 23.74 22.98
C ASN A 178 5.25 23.82 23.08
N ALA A 179 5.99 22.93 22.42
CA ALA A 179 7.44 22.92 22.39
C ALA A 179 7.97 23.71 21.18
N PRO A 180 8.66 24.86 21.39
CA PRO A 180 9.14 25.70 20.29
C PRO A 180 10.02 24.96 19.28
N LYS A 181 10.87 24.04 19.75
CA LYS A 181 11.75 23.23 18.89
C LYS A 181 10.97 22.26 18.01
N MET A 182 9.87 21.67 18.50
CA MET A 182 9.01 20.81 17.71
C MET A 182 8.29 21.60 16.61
N VAL A 183 7.79 22.77 16.93
CA VAL A 183 7.17 23.69 15.96
C VAL A 183 8.16 24.13 14.89
N GLU A 184 9.36 24.52 15.28
CA GLU A 184 10.41 24.94 14.34
C GLU A 184 10.80 23.79 13.40
N PHE A 185 11.10 22.62 13.97
CA PHE A 185 11.50 21.44 13.21
C PHE A 185 10.40 20.99 12.26
N GLY A 186 9.17 20.85 12.74
CA GLY A 186 8.02 20.45 11.91
C GLY A 186 7.74 21.44 10.79
N ALA A 187 7.84 22.74 11.05
CA ALA A 187 7.68 23.78 10.02
C ALA A 187 8.80 23.74 8.96
N GLN A 188 10.04 23.46 9.38
CA GLN A 188 11.16 23.26 8.43
C GLN A 188 10.92 22.04 7.55
N LEU A 189 10.49 20.93 8.16
CA LEU A 189 10.22 19.68 7.46
C LEU A 189 9.05 19.83 6.46
N ALA A 190 7.99 20.55 6.85
CA ALA A 190 6.85 20.86 5.97
C ALA A 190 7.30 21.67 4.74
N ARG A 191 8.13 22.68 4.92
CA ARG A 191 8.72 23.46 3.81
C ARG A 191 9.59 22.58 2.91
N LYS A 192 10.47 21.77 3.50
CA LYS A 192 11.36 20.84 2.76
C LYS A 192 10.56 19.88 1.87
N HIS A 193 9.40 19.42 2.32
CA HIS A 193 8.53 18.50 1.59
C HIS A 193 7.47 19.20 0.71
N GLY A 194 7.50 20.55 0.64
CA GLY A 194 6.63 21.33 -0.24
C GLY A 194 5.17 21.41 0.20
N PHE A 195 4.84 21.20 1.48
CA PHE A 195 3.47 21.31 2.00
C PHE A 195 3.06 22.76 2.26
N ALA A 196 2.53 23.45 1.26
CA ALA A 196 2.02 24.82 1.38
C ALA A 196 0.73 24.93 2.24
N ASN A 197 0.02 23.82 2.43
CA ASN A 197 -1.23 23.72 3.16
C ASN A 197 -1.06 23.26 4.63
N LEU A 198 0.20 23.11 5.12
CA LEU A 198 0.52 22.74 6.49
C LEU A 198 1.13 23.93 7.23
N GLU A 199 0.42 24.41 8.25
CA GLU A 199 0.82 25.54 9.08
C GLU A 199 1.09 25.07 10.51
N TYR A 200 2.29 25.40 11.06
CA TYR A 200 2.63 25.15 12.45
C TYR A 200 2.39 26.37 13.32
N ARG A 201 1.84 26.16 14.51
CA ARG A 201 1.61 27.20 15.52
C ARG A 201 2.13 26.74 16.88
N LEU A 202 2.86 27.63 17.53
CA LEU A 202 3.20 27.44 18.94
C LEU A 202 1.96 27.72 19.80
N GLY A 203 1.58 26.77 20.64
CA GLY A 203 0.41 26.91 21.51
C GLY A 203 0.13 25.67 22.33
N ASP A 204 -0.68 25.81 23.34
CA ASP A 204 -1.13 24.74 24.21
C ASP A 204 -2.40 24.09 23.64
N ILE A 205 -2.52 22.76 23.78
CA ILE A 205 -3.71 22.02 23.35
C ILE A 205 -4.95 22.37 24.20
N GLU A 206 -4.73 22.84 25.41
CA GLU A 206 -5.81 23.32 26.31
C GLU A 206 -6.40 24.66 25.87
N ASP A 207 -5.64 25.51 25.16
CA ASP A 207 -6.12 26.73 24.50
C ASP A 207 -5.39 27.00 23.19
N PRO A 208 -5.62 26.15 22.17
CA PRO A 208 -4.90 26.24 20.89
C PRO A 208 -5.24 27.56 20.18
N PRO A 209 -4.24 28.19 19.52
CA PRO A 209 -4.40 29.44 18.78
C PRO A 209 -5.13 29.23 17.46
N ILE A 210 -6.34 28.67 17.54
CA ILE A 210 -7.22 28.36 16.42
C ILE A 210 -8.58 29.01 16.65
N ALA A 211 -9.10 29.69 15.63
CA ALA A 211 -10.38 30.37 15.72
C ALA A 211 -11.55 29.41 15.97
N ARG A 212 -12.54 29.84 16.71
CA ARG A 212 -13.79 29.09 17.00
C ARG A 212 -14.45 28.67 15.67
N GLY A 213 -14.87 27.41 15.59
CA GLY A 213 -15.67 26.93 14.48
C GLY A 213 -14.99 26.96 13.11
N SER A 214 -13.64 26.82 13.07
CA SER A 214 -12.85 27.00 11.85
C SER A 214 -12.34 25.67 11.24
N VAL A 215 -12.41 24.56 11.97
CA VAL A 215 -11.88 23.27 11.51
C VAL A 215 -12.97 22.20 11.40
N ASP A 216 -12.79 21.26 10.47
CA ASP A 216 -13.71 20.16 10.24
C ASP A 216 -13.38 18.95 11.15
N LEU A 217 -12.10 18.78 11.46
CA LEU A 217 -11.57 17.66 12.22
C LEU A 217 -10.52 18.18 13.21
N ALA A 218 -10.60 17.76 14.46
CA ALA A 218 -9.57 17.94 15.47
C ALA A 218 -9.01 16.58 15.88
N ILE A 219 -7.70 16.43 15.85
CA ILE A 219 -7.02 15.19 16.22
C ILE A 219 -6.11 15.46 17.42
N LEU A 220 -6.14 14.54 18.39
CA LEU A 220 -5.15 14.41 19.45
C LEU A 220 -4.56 12.99 19.33
N SER A 221 -3.31 12.90 18.89
CA SER A 221 -2.65 11.61 18.72
C SER A 221 -1.45 11.51 19.63
N GLN A 222 -1.53 10.67 20.65
CA GLN A 222 -0.51 10.52 21.70
C GLN A 222 -0.14 11.87 22.36
N ALA A 223 -1.13 12.69 22.63
CA ALA A 223 -0.93 14.06 23.12
C ALA A 223 -1.71 14.37 24.39
N LEU A 224 -2.88 13.76 24.56
CA LEU A 224 -3.80 14.11 25.65
C LEU A 224 -3.22 13.74 27.03
N HIS A 225 -2.45 12.64 27.13
CA HIS A 225 -1.82 12.21 28.39
C HIS A 225 -0.71 13.17 28.87
N HIS A 226 -0.25 14.11 28.02
CA HIS A 226 0.65 15.19 28.42
C HIS A 226 -0.06 16.45 28.89
N ALA A 227 -1.38 16.58 28.69
CA ALA A 227 -2.16 17.73 29.17
C ALA A 227 -2.22 17.77 30.69
N ILE A 228 -2.17 18.96 31.26
CA ILE A 228 -2.43 19.13 32.69
C ILE A 228 -3.92 18.91 32.97
N HIS A 229 -4.78 19.47 32.10
CA HIS A 229 -6.23 19.40 32.18
C HIS A 229 -6.81 18.80 30.87
N PRO A 230 -6.84 17.48 30.69
CA PRO A 230 -7.31 16.85 29.46
C PRO A 230 -8.75 17.21 29.09
N GLU A 231 -9.60 17.46 30.07
CA GLU A 231 -10.98 17.95 29.86
C GLU A 231 -11.02 19.33 29.18
N ARG A 232 -10.04 20.20 29.47
CA ARG A 232 -9.92 21.52 28.81
C ARG A 232 -9.44 21.37 27.38
N ALA A 233 -8.51 20.47 27.12
CA ALA A 233 -8.04 20.17 25.75
C ALA A 233 -9.19 19.66 24.86
N ILE A 234 -10.03 18.79 25.39
CA ILE A 234 -11.22 18.28 24.70
C ILE A 234 -12.27 19.38 24.50
N ALA A 235 -12.51 20.23 25.50
CA ALA A 235 -13.42 21.38 25.38
C ALA A 235 -12.91 22.40 24.34
N SER A 236 -11.60 22.64 24.29
CA SER A 236 -10.98 23.50 23.28
C SER A 236 -11.06 22.92 21.89
N ALA A 237 -10.88 21.60 21.73
CA ALA A 237 -11.15 20.91 20.47
C ALA A 237 -12.61 21.11 20.03
N HIS A 238 -13.57 20.98 20.95
CA HIS A 238 -14.97 21.30 20.64
C HIS A 238 -15.16 22.77 20.23
N ARG A 239 -14.49 23.71 20.88
CA ARG A 239 -14.55 25.16 20.57
C ARG A 239 -14.14 25.46 19.13
N ILE A 240 -13.03 24.89 18.67
CA ILE A 240 -12.45 25.15 17.33
C ILE A 240 -13.18 24.41 16.19
N LEU A 241 -13.86 23.31 16.49
CA LEU A 241 -14.63 22.56 15.51
C LEU A 241 -15.85 23.34 15.02
N ARG A 242 -16.19 23.20 13.74
CA ARG A 242 -17.46 23.63 13.14
C ARG A 242 -18.61 22.77 13.65
N LYS A 243 -19.82 23.26 13.44
CA LYS A 243 -21.03 22.43 13.61
C LYS A 243 -20.94 21.22 12.66
N GLY A 244 -21.12 20.03 13.20
CA GLY A 244 -20.97 18.76 12.47
C GLY A 244 -19.52 18.28 12.32
N GLY A 245 -18.52 19.04 12.80
CA GLY A 245 -17.13 18.64 12.87
C GLY A 245 -16.90 17.49 13.85
N ARG A 246 -15.75 16.83 13.76
CA ARG A 246 -15.45 15.63 14.55
C ARG A 246 -14.14 15.79 15.32
N ILE A 247 -14.09 15.24 16.53
CA ILE A 247 -12.86 14.98 17.26
C ILE A 247 -12.45 13.52 17.08
N VAL A 248 -11.14 13.27 17.00
CA VAL A 248 -10.52 11.94 17.06
C VAL A 248 -9.39 11.99 18.07
N ILE A 249 -9.38 11.04 18.98
CA ILE A 249 -8.34 10.86 20.00
C ILE A 249 -7.76 9.47 19.84
N LEU A 250 -6.44 9.38 19.76
CA LEU A 250 -5.66 8.16 19.85
C LEU A 250 -4.70 8.35 21.02
N ASP A 251 -4.89 7.61 22.09
CA ASP A 251 -4.08 7.80 23.30
C ASP A 251 -3.84 6.47 24.03
N LEU A 252 -3.10 6.51 25.13
CA LEU A 252 -2.82 5.34 25.95
C LEU A 252 -4.06 4.96 26.77
N LEU A 253 -4.39 3.67 26.74
CA LEU A 253 -5.32 3.10 27.71
C LEU A 253 -4.67 3.15 29.10
N SER A 254 -5.45 3.43 30.13
CA SER A 254 -4.97 3.50 31.50
C SER A 254 -4.12 2.30 31.90
N HIS A 255 -2.93 2.56 32.44
CA HIS A 255 -1.93 1.56 32.82
C HIS A 255 -1.26 1.88 34.17
N ARG A 256 -0.42 0.98 34.66
CA ARG A 256 0.24 1.09 35.96
C ARG A 256 1.77 1.26 35.88
N PHE A 257 2.28 1.63 34.73
CA PHE A 257 3.71 1.81 34.52
C PHE A 257 4.14 3.22 34.95
N GLU A 258 4.34 3.42 36.27
CA GLU A 258 4.66 4.74 36.87
C GLU A 258 5.91 5.40 36.27
N ARG A 259 6.89 4.62 35.83
CA ARG A 259 8.11 5.14 35.19
C ARG A 259 7.86 5.92 33.92
N ALA A 260 6.66 5.83 33.32
CA ALA A 260 6.29 6.63 32.15
C ALA A 260 6.39 8.14 32.44
N ARG A 261 6.08 8.56 33.69
CA ARG A 261 6.20 9.96 34.11
C ARG A 261 7.62 10.50 33.98
N GLU A 262 8.61 9.68 34.31
CA GLU A 262 10.02 10.07 34.25
C GLU A 262 10.61 9.87 32.81
N LEU A 263 10.23 8.78 32.14
CA LEU A 263 10.81 8.40 30.86
C LEU A 263 10.22 9.18 29.68
N TYR A 264 8.92 9.51 29.76
CA TYR A 264 8.16 10.09 28.65
C TYR A 264 7.49 11.42 29.00
N ALA A 265 7.67 11.90 30.25
CA ALA A 265 7.03 13.12 30.77
C ALA A 265 5.49 13.06 30.78
N ASP A 266 4.92 11.87 31.00
CA ASP A 266 3.47 11.68 31.05
C ASP A 266 2.89 12.31 32.32
N HIS A 267 1.92 13.21 32.17
CA HIS A 267 1.12 13.70 33.30
C HIS A 267 0.08 12.67 33.71
N TRP A 268 -0.52 11.99 32.75
CA TRP A 268 -1.51 10.95 32.94
C TRP A 268 -0.99 9.60 32.48
N LEU A 269 -1.27 8.55 33.22
CA LEU A 269 -0.91 7.17 32.84
C LEU A 269 -2.00 6.57 31.94
N GLY A 270 -2.35 7.29 30.89
CA GLY A 270 -3.43 6.95 29.98
C GLY A 270 -4.83 7.18 30.58
N PHE A 271 -5.85 6.83 29.81
CA PHE A 271 -7.25 7.06 30.12
C PHE A 271 -8.07 5.79 29.99
N SER A 272 -9.03 5.59 30.89
CA SER A 272 -10.02 4.52 30.70
C SER A 272 -11.05 4.92 29.63
N GLU A 273 -11.70 3.94 29.04
CA GLU A 273 -12.77 4.18 28.08
C GLU A 273 -13.90 5.04 28.69
N VAL A 274 -14.21 4.80 29.94
CA VAL A 274 -15.24 5.56 30.68
C VAL A 274 -14.84 7.02 30.87
N GLN A 275 -13.58 7.30 31.25
CA GLN A 275 -13.09 8.67 31.41
C GLN A 275 -13.14 9.47 30.10
N LEU A 276 -12.69 8.88 28.98
CA LEU A 276 -12.75 9.54 27.68
C LEU A 276 -14.18 9.81 27.23
N HIS A 277 -15.09 8.85 27.46
CA HIS A 277 -16.51 9.05 27.19
C HIS A 277 -17.08 10.24 27.99
N GLN A 278 -16.81 10.28 29.29
CA GLN A 278 -17.27 11.37 30.17
C GLN A 278 -16.71 12.73 29.77
N PHE A 279 -15.42 12.83 29.43
CA PHE A 279 -14.80 14.08 28.98
C PHE A 279 -15.41 14.56 27.66
N LEU A 280 -15.66 13.68 26.72
CA LEU A 280 -16.30 14.01 25.44
C LEU A 280 -17.76 14.46 25.64
N GLU A 281 -18.50 13.75 26.48
CA GLU A 281 -19.90 14.10 26.79
C GLU A 281 -20.00 15.46 27.50
N ALA A 282 -19.17 15.70 28.52
CA ALA A 282 -19.09 16.95 29.22
C ALA A 282 -18.73 18.14 28.34
N ALA A 283 -17.87 17.93 27.32
CA ALA A 283 -17.53 18.92 26.32
C ALA A 283 -18.66 19.18 25.29
N GLY A 284 -19.73 18.38 25.30
CA GLY A 284 -20.90 18.54 24.42
C GLY A 284 -20.86 17.75 23.12
N PHE A 285 -19.91 16.83 22.97
CA PHE A 285 -19.90 15.92 21.82
C PHE A 285 -21.06 14.93 21.84
N LYS A 286 -21.50 14.52 20.65
CA LYS A 286 -22.52 13.51 20.40
C LYS A 286 -21.93 12.36 19.57
N GLN A 287 -22.69 11.26 19.46
CA GLN A 287 -22.25 10.08 18.71
C GLN A 287 -20.82 9.65 19.15
N ILE A 288 -20.64 9.57 20.45
CA ILE A 288 -19.36 9.22 21.06
C ILE A 288 -19.09 7.74 20.89
N GLU A 289 -17.91 7.41 20.40
CA GLU A 289 -17.38 6.05 20.28
C GLU A 289 -16.06 5.98 21.03
N VAL A 290 -15.87 4.98 21.88
CA VAL A 290 -14.59 4.74 22.58
C VAL A 290 -14.32 3.24 22.52
N THR A 291 -13.11 2.86 22.09
CA THR A 291 -12.72 1.45 21.97
C THR A 291 -11.22 1.26 22.03
N VAL A 292 -10.75 0.13 22.53
CA VAL A 292 -9.34 -0.25 22.49
C VAL A 292 -9.00 -0.84 21.12
N VAL A 293 -8.06 -0.21 20.40
CA VAL A 293 -7.77 -0.53 18.99
C VAL A 293 -6.45 -1.27 18.80
N SER A 294 -5.52 -1.19 19.75
CA SER A 294 -4.21 -1.82 19.60
C SER A 294 -3.62 -2.20 20.95
N ARG A 295 -2.73 -3.23 20.92
CA ARG A 295 -1.87 -3.59 22.04
C ARG A 295 -0.47 -3.84 21.53
N GLU A 296 0.52 -3.20 22.14
CA GLU A 296 1.92 -3.38 21.81
C GLU A 296 2.42 -4.77 22.18
N LYS A 297 3.29 -5.32 21.33
CA LYS A 297 3.92 -6.63 21.57
C LYS A 297 5.08 -6.55 22.56
N GLN A 298 5.71 -5.38 22.65
CA GLN A 298 6.85 -5.13 23.54
C GLN A 298 6.38 -4.71 24.93
N SER A 299 7.12 -5.09 25.96
CA SER A 299 6.90 -4.62 27.33
C SER A 299 7.10 -3.09 27.38
N PRO A 300 6.22 -2.37 28.10
CA PRO A 300 5.19 -2.82 29.05
C PRO A 300 3.81 -3.17 28.45
N HIS A 301 3.74 -3.44 27.14
CA HIS A 301 2.52 -3.85 26.44
C HIS A 301 1.39 -2.80 26.49
N PHE A 302 1.76 -1.53 26.26
CA PHE A 302 0.77 -0.47 26.18
C PHE A 302 -0.37 -0.79 25.24
N GLN A 303 -1.55 -0.34 25.58
CA GLN A 303 -2.73 -0.43 24.73
C GLN A 303 -3.12 0.97 24.27
N THR A 304 -3.57 1.07 23.03
CA THR A 304 -4.07 2.31 22.46
C THR A 304 -5.58 2.34 22.51
N VAL A 305 -6.13 3.38 23.10
CA VAL A 305 -7.56 3.67 23.07
C VAL A 305 -7.84 4.69 21.96
N PHE A 306 -8.88 4.41 21.21
CA PHE A 306 -9.47 5.32 20.23
C PHE A 306 -10.72 5.93 20.85
N ALA A 307 -10.90 7.24 20.68
CA ALA A 307 -12.15 7.90 20.97
C ALA A 307 -12.54 8.87 19.87
N SER A 308 -13.81 8.98 19.57
CA SER A 308 -14.34 9.97 18.64
C SER A 308 -15.67 10.55 19.10
N GLY A 309 -15.97 11.76 18.64
CA GLY A 309 -17.24 12.42 18.91
C GLY A 309 -17.57 13.47 17.84
N LYS A 310 -18.85 13.77 17.65
CA LYS A 310 -19.33 14.76 16.69
C LYS A 310 -19.86 15.99 17.43
N LYS A 311 -19.48 17.18 16.98
CA LYS A 311 -20.02 18.45 17.49
C LYS A 311 -21.40 18.78 16.94
#